data_a4f5051336c0b5c7cb6b98a6e23b4dc2
#
_entry.id   a4f5051336c0b5c7cb6b98a6e23b4dc2
#
_cell.length_a   1.000
_cell.length_b   1.000
_cell.length_c   1.000
_cell.angle_alpha   90.00
_cell.angle_beta   90.00
_cell.angle_gamma   90.00
#
_symmetry.space_group_name_H-M   'P 1'
#
loop_
_entity.id
_entity.type
_entity.pdbx_description
1 polymer ?
#
loop_
_entity_poly.entity_id
_entity_poly.type
_entity_poly.pdbx_seq_one_letter_code
_entity_poly.pdbx_strand_id
1 'polypeptide(L)'
;VVYGPEAAPATQADASFSDQPGLACAIMTADCLPVLFCNQQGTQVAAAHAGWRGLCNGILRKTLARFTRPDQVMVYLGPAIGPEAFEVGAEVLQAFIQGAPEGAQTARHIEAIQTAFVPSQQGKYLADLYALARAELTACGVSAIYGGGYCTFTDSTRFYSYRREAKTGRMASLVWLKNNQ
;
A
#
# COMPACT_ATOMS: atom_id res chain seq x y z
N VAL A 1 10.37 4.97 5.17
CA VAL A 1 11.00 6.19 4.64
C VAL A 1 10.43 6.46 3.26
N VAL A 2 10.13 7.72 2.95
CA VAL A 2 9.66 8.18 1.63
C VAL A 2 10.82 8.87 0.93
N TYR A 3 11.19 8.36 -0.24
CA TYR A 3 12.24 8.96 -1.09
C TYR A 3 11.65 10.11 -1.90
N GLY A 4 12.35 11.23 -1.99
CA GLY A 4 12.01 12.39 -2.81
C GLY A 4 13.18 12.84 -3.68
N PRO A 5 12.98 13.83 -4.57
CA PRO A 5 14.02 14.29 -5.49
C PRO A 5 15.28 14.81 -4.80
N GLU A 6 15.18 15.20 -3.54
CA GLU A 6 16.29 15.69 -2.71
C GLU A 6 17.04 14.57 -1.98
N ALA A 7 16.57 13.33 -2.04
CA ALA A 7 17.18 12.22 -1.32
C ALA A 7 18.52 11.81 -1.98
N ALA A 8 19.48 11.46 -1.14
CA ALA A 8 20.76 10.98 -1.62
C ALA A 8 20.62 9.69 -2.45
N PRO A 9 21.48 9.45 -3.45
CA PRO A 9 21.53 8.19 -4.16
C PRO A 9 21.67 6.99 -3.21
N ALA A 10 21.02 5.86 -3.54
CA ALA A 10 21.03 4.63 -2.76
C ALA A 10 20.36 4.72 -1.36
N THR A 11 19.50 5.69 -1.12
CA THR A 11 18.66 5.72 0.09
C THR A 11 17.68 4.54 0.09
N GLN A 12 17.67 3.77 1.17
CA GLN A 12 16.67 2.72 1.37
C GLN A 12 15.34 3.35 1.79
N ALA A 13 14.29 3.09 1.01
CA ALA A 13 12.96 3.62 1.25
C ALA A 13 11.88 2.66 0.74
N ASP A 14 10.73 2.64 1.43
CA ASP A 14 9.53 1.89 1.02
C ASP A 14 8.54 2.74 0.21
N ALA A 15 8.82 4.02 0.01
CA ALA A 15 8.02 4.88 -0.84
C ALA A 15 8.89 5.97 -1.50
N SER A 16 8.39 6.45 -2.65
CA SER A 16 8.98 7.57 -3.38
C SER A 16 7.89 8.58 -3.77
N PHE A 17 8.28 9.85 -3.86
CA PHE A 17 7.42 10.97 -4.25
C PHE A 17 8.13 11.83 -5.29
N SER A 18 7.39 12.36 -6.24
CA SER A 18 7.90 13.29 -7.25
C SER A 18 6.85 14.34 -7.63
N ASP A 19 7.30 15.57 -7.77
CA ASP A 19 6.60 16.69 -8.41
C ASP A 19 7.32 17.13 -9.71
N GLN A 20 8.30 16.33 -10.15
CA GLN A 20 9.09 16.62 -11.36
C GLN A 20 8.62 15.75 -12.52
N PRO A 21 8.28 16.36 -13.68
CA PRO A 21 7.99 15.62 -14.90
C PRO A 21 9.17 14.75 -15.36
N GLY A 22 8.86 13.56 -15.88
CA GLY A 22 9.86 12.61 -16.38
C GLY A 22 10.55 11.75 -15.31
N LEU A 23 10.38 12.06 -14.02
CA LEU A 23 10.90 11.23 -12.93
C LEU A 23 9.84 10.21 -12.49
N ALA A 24 10.12 8.92 -12.64
CA ALA A 24 9.23 7.85 -12.26
C ALA A 24 9.41 7.42 -10.80
N CYS A 25 8.29 7.30 -10.07
CA CYS A 25 8.21 6.58 -8.82
C CYS A 25 7.92 5.10 -9.13
N ALA A 26 8.74 4.18 -8.63
CA ALA A 26 8.66 2.76 -8.94
C ALA A 26 8.69 1.89 -7.68
N ILE A 27 7.84 0.85 -7.63
CA ILE A 27 7.79 -0.15 -6.57
C ILE A 27 7.88 -1.54 -7.17
N MET A 28 8.73 -2.38 -6.59
CA MET A 28 8.88 -3.77 -6.97
C MET A 28 8.24 -4.67 -5.92
N THR A 29 7.32 -5.56 -6.35
CA THR A 29 6.59 -6.46 -5.46
C THR A 29 6.51 -7.88 -6.00
N ALA A 30 6.30 -8.82 -5.08
CA ALA A 30 5.73 -10.15 -5.31
C ALA A 30 4.96 -10.48 -4.03
N ASP A 31 3.63 -10.27 -4.07
CA ASP A 31 2.63 -10.35 -3.00
C ASP A 31 2.37 -9.08 -2.19
N CYS A 32 3.40 -8.30 -1.81
CA CYS A 32 3.16 -7.04 -1.12
C CYS A 32 2.37 -6.06 -2.00
N LEU A 33 1.53 -5.22 -1.39
CA LEU A 33 0.67 -4.28 -2.09
C LEU A 33 1.46 -3.06 -2.61
N PRO A 34 1.54 -2.85 -3.94
CA PRO A 34 2.03 -1.59 -4.49
C PRO A 34 0.87 -0.58 -4.52
N VAL A 35 1.12 0.62 -3.99
CA VAL A 35 0.13 1.70 -3.95
C VAL A 35 0.65 2.90 -4.72
N LEU A 36 -0.09 3.34 -5.72
CA LEU A 36 0.24 4.49 -6.56
C LEU A 36 -0.67 5.67 -6.19
N PHE A 37 -0.09 6.86 -6.17
CA PHE A 37 -0.77 8.10 -5.79
C PHE A 37 -0.59 9.15 -6.87
N CYS A 38 -1.64 9.93 -7.13
CA CYS A 38 -1.60 11.10 -8.00
C CYS A 38 -2.55 12.16 -7.47
N ASN A 39 -2.14 13.42 -7.41
CA ASN A 39 -3.08 14.49 -7.09
C ASN A 39 -3.96 14.80 -8.30
N GLN A 40 -5.16 15.35 -8.07
CA GLN A 40 -6.14 15.66 -9.12
C GLN A 40 -5.59 16.62 -10.17
N GLN A 41 -4.65 17.50 -9.81
CA GLN A 41 -4.01 18.46 -10.72
C GLN A 41 -2.98 17.80 -11.65
N GLY A 42 -2.58 16.55 -11.40
CA GLY A 42 -1.55 15.86 -12.19
C GLY A 42 -0.15 16.48 -12.04
N THR A 43 0.15 17.07 -10.88
CA THR A 43 1.42 17.75 -10.59
C THR A 43 2.25 17.07 -9.51
N GLN A 44 1.72 16.06 -8.84
CA GLN A 44 2.38 15.31 -7.78
C GLN A 44 2.01 13.83 -7.89
N VAL A 45 3.01 12.97 -7.81
CA VAL A 45 2.85 11.51 -7.81
C VAL A 45 3.68 10.86 -6.72
N ALA A 46 3.27 9.69 -6.28
CA ALA A 46 4.06 8.86 -5.38
C ALA A 46 3.77 7.37 -5.61
N ALA A 47 4.69 6.52 -5.16
CA ALA A 47 4.49 5.09 -5.11
C ALA A 47 4.96 4.55 -3.75
N ALA A 48 4.20 3.63 -3.15
CA ALA A 48 4.52 3.03 -1.85
C ALA A 48 4.47 1.50 -1.91
N HIS A 49 5.46 0.86 -1.28
CA HIS A 49 5.51 -0.57 -1.00
C HIS A 49 4.77 -0.84 0.32
N ALA A 50 3.52 -1.24 0.23
CA ALA A 50 2.68 -1.51 1.38
C ALA A 50 2.59 -3.03 1.67
N GLY A 51 3.74 -3.66 1.97
CA GLY A 51 3.74 -4.94 2.67
C GLY A 51 3.12 -4.75 4.07
N TRP A 52 2.67 -5.84 4.72
CA TRP A 52 1.94 -5.72 5.99
C TRP A 52 2.67 -4.90 7.06
N ARG A 53 4.02 -5.02 7.16
CA ARG A 53 4.82 -4.24 8.10
C ARG A 53 4.82 -2.75 7.77
N GLY A 54 5.03 -2.41 6.49
CA GLY A 54 4.99 -1.02 6.03
C GLY A 54 3.62 -0.40 6.23
N LEU A 55 2.56 -1.14 5.89
CA LEU A 55 1.17 -0.74 6.06
C LEU A 55 0.84 -0.49 7.54
N CYS A 56 1.14 -1.46 8.42
CA CYS A 56 0.99 -1.34 9.87
C CYS A 56 1.76 -0.13 10.44
N ASN A 57 2.95 0.16 9.94
CA ASN A 57 3.78 1.29 10.34
C ASN A 57 3.38 2.62 9.67
N GLY A 58 2.25 2.68 8.97
CA GLY A 58 1.67 3.89 8.41
C GLY A 58 2.39 4.43 7.18
N ILE A 59 2.91 3.55 6.30
CA ILE A 59 3.59 4.00 5.06
C ILE A 59 2.65 4.83 4.18
N LEU A 60 1.35 4.54 4.14
CA LEU A 60 0.39 5.26 3.32
C LEU A 60 0.16 6.68 3.86
N ARG A 61 -0.01 6.85 5.18
CA ARG A 61 -0.13 8.17 5.82
C ARG A 61 1.13 9.02 5.59
N LYS A 62 2.32 8.41 5.75
CA LYS A 62 3.61 9.09 5.54
C LYS A 62 3.78 9.51 4.08
N THR A 63 3.28 8.71 3.14
CA THR A 63 3.31 9.05 1.72
C THR A 63 2.33 10.18 1.40
N LEU A 64 1.09 10.10 1.90
CA LEU A 64 0.07 11.15 1.73
C LEU A 64 0.52 12.50 2.31
N ALA A 65 1.25 12.50 3.42
CA ALA A 65 1.78 13.74 4.04
C ALA A 65 2.78 14.49 3.14
N ARG A 66 3.25 13.91 2.04
CA ARG A 66 4.10 14.60 1.05
C ARG A 66 3.28 15.44 0.06
N PHE A 67 1.98 15.17 -0.07
CA PHE A 67 1.11 15.92 -0.97
C PHE A 67 0.63 17.23 -0.33
N THR A 68 0.55 18.28 -1.15
CA THR A 68 0.07 19.60 -0.70
C THR A 68 -1.39 19.54 -0.23
N ARG A 69 -2.21 18.74 -0.90
CA ARG A 69 -3.65 18.57 -0.63
C ARG A 69 -3.99 17.06 -0.60
N PRO A 70 -3.79 16.38 0.54
CA PRO A 70 -4.07 14.95 0.68
C PRO A 70 -5.52 14.57 0.33
N ASP A 71 -6.47 15.48 0.59
CA ASP A 71 -7.90 15.33 0.28
C ASP A 71 -8.21 15.29 -1.24
N GLN A 72 -7.27 15.72 -2.07
CA GLN A 72 -7.37 15.73 -3.54
C GLN A 72 -6.46 14.68 -4.20
N VAL A 73 -6.09 13.65 -3.46
CA VAL A 73 -5.27 12.56 -4.00
C VAL A 73 -6.15 11.41 -4.46
N MET A 74 -5.88 10.91 -5.65
CA MET A 74 -6.38 9.65 -6.17
C MET A 74 -5.36 8.54 -5.89
N VAL A 75 -5.84 7.38 -5.47
CA VAL A 75 -5.00 6.24 -5.12
C VAL A 75 -5.39 5.01 -5.94
N TYR A 76 -4.41 4.29 -6.47
CA TYR A 76 -4.60 3.01 -7.12
C TYR A 76 -3.88 1.89 -6.37
N LEU A 77 -4.63 0.87 -5.98
CA LEU A 77 -4.14 -0.35 -5.34
C LEU A 77 -3.79 -1.36 -6.42
N GLY A 78 -2.50 -1.63 -6.62
CA GLY A 78 -2.01 -2.57 -7.61
C GLY A 78 -2.17 -4.04 -7.18
N PRO A 79 -1.70 -5.01 -7.99
CA PRO A 79 -1.82 -6.43 -7.67
C PRO A 79 -1.05 -6.82 -6.41
N ALA A 80 -1.72 -7.52 -5.50
CA ALA A 80 -1.15 -8.05 -4.25
C ALA A 80 -1.69 -9.46 -3.96
N ILE A 81 -1.17 -10.11 -2.92
CA ILE A 81 -1.75 -11.35 -2.42
C ILE A 81 -3.15 -11.06 -1.88
N GLY A 82 -4.13 -11.84 -2.35
CA GLY A 82 -5.54 -11.66 -1.97
C GLY A 82 -5.87 -12.24 -0.59
N PRO A 83 -7.05 -11.87 -0.05
CA PRO A 83 -7.46 -12.25 1.31
C PRO A 83 -7.60 -13.75 1.52
N GLU A 84 -7.95 -14.52 0.50
CA GLU A 84 -8.08 -15.98 0.60
C GLU A 84 -6.74 -16.72 0.64
N ALA A 85 -5.63 -16.04 0.37
CA ALA A 85 -4.29 -16.62 0.28
C ALA A 85 -3.29 -16.04 1.31
N PHE A 86 -3.62 -14.91 1.91
CA PHE A 86 -2.71 -14.23 2.84
C PHE A 86 -2.96 -14.67 4.29
N GLU A 87 -2.54 -15.91 4.62
CA GLU A 87 -2.59 -16.42 5.98
C GLU A 87 -1.43 -15.84 6.81
N VAL A 88 -1.76 -15.35 8.02
CA VAL A 88 -0.85 -14.70 8.97
C VAL A 88 -1.14 -15.15 10.40
N GLY A 89 -0.19 -14.97 11.31
CA GLY A 89 -0.39 -15.22 12.74
C GLY A 89 -1.16 -14.08 13.43
N ALA A 90 -1.62 -14.35 14.65
CA ALA A 90 -2.36 -13.38 15.47
C ALA A 90 -1.53 -12.12 15.80
N GLU A 91 -0.22 -12.24 15.83
CA GLU A 91 0.70 -11.11 16.06
C GLU A 91 0.57 -10.01 15.00
N VAL A 92 0.16 -10.37 13.77
CA VAL A 92 -0.04 -9.38 12.69
C VAL A 92 -1.29 -8.55 12.98
N LEU A 93 -2.41 -9.17 13.36
CA LEU A 93 -3.62 -8.44 13.80
C LEU A 93 -3.32 -7.51 14.97
N GLN A 94 -2.62 -8.00 15.98
CA GLN A 94 -2.24 -7.20 17.15
C GLN A 94 -1.37 -6.01 16.77
N ALA A 95 -0.41 -6.19 15.86
CA ALA A 95 0.42 -5.11 15.36
C ALA A 95 -0.39 -4.01 14.67
N PHE A 96 -1.39 -4.36 13.86
CA PHE A 96 -2.29 -3.38 13.23
C PHE A 96 -3.15 -2.62 14.24
N ILE A 97 -3.68 -3.30 15.28
CA ILE A 97 -4.45 -2.65 16.33
C ILE A 97 -3.57 -1.66 17.12
N GLN A 98 -2.35 -2.06 17.48
CA GLN A 98 -1.40 -1.21 18.20
C GLN A 98 -0.86 -0.05 17.35
N GLY A 99 -0.71 -0.25 16.04
CA GLY A 99 -0.27 0.77 15.09
C GLY A 99 -1.37 1.72 14.62
N ALA A 100 -2.61 1.51 15.04
CA ALA A 100 -3.72 2.39 14.68
C ALA A 100 -3.51 3.82 15.23
N PRO A 101 -3.75 4.86 14.40
CA PRO A 101 -3.55 6.24 14.84
C PRO A 101 -4.57 6.61 15.94
N GLU A 102 -4.11 7.33 16.94
CA GLU A 102 -4.98 7.90 17.96
C GLU A 102 -5.80 9.07 17.41
N GLY A 103 -7.04 9.22 17.86
CA GLY A 103 -7.90 10.32 17.46
C GLY A 103 -9.39 9.96 17.40
N ALA A 104 -10.21 10.89 16.93
CA ALA A 104 -11.66 10.79 16.94
C ALA A 104 -12.25 9.61 16.11
N GLN A 105 -11.49 9.06 15.18
CA GLN A 105 -11.91 7.93 14.32
C GLN A 105 -11.24 6.59 14.67
N THR A 106 -10.48 6.53 15.77
CA THR A 106 -9.72 5.34 16.16
C THR A 106 -10.61 4.09 16.28
N ALA A 107 -11.75 4.19 16.94
CA ALA A 107 -12.66 3.04 17.13
C ALA A 107 -13.16 2.46 15.79
N ARG A 108 -13.60 3.33 14.86
CA ARG A 108 -14.04 2.90 13.52
C ARG A 108 -12.91 2.31 12.71
N HIS A 109 -11.71 2.86 12.84
CA HIS A 109 -10.51 2.36 12.16
C HIS A 109 -10.11 0.98 12.69
N ILE A 110 -10.16 0.77 14.03
CA ILE A 110 -9.90 -0.54 14.65
C ILE A 110 -10.95 -1.57 14.21
N GLU A 111 -12.22 -1.21 14.15
CA GLU A 111 -13.29 -2.10 13.64
C GLU A 111 -13.01 -2.52 12.18
N ALA A 112 -12.62 -1.58 11.33
CA ALA A 112 -12.24 -1.88 9.94
C ALA A 112 -11.00 -2.78 9.85
N ILE A 113 -10.01 -2.60 10.72
CA ILE A 113 -8.86 -3.50 10.84
C ILE A 113 -9.35 -4.90 11.23
N GLN A 114 -10.14 -5.03 12.29
CA GLN A 114 -10.63 -6.34 12.76
C GLN A 114 -11.43 -7.08 11.68
N THR A 115 -12.26 -6.37 10.93
CA THR A 115 -13.05 -6.93 9.81
C THR A 115 -12.17 -7.44 8.67
N ALA A 116 -10.98 -6.87 8.48
CA ALA A 116 -10.01 -7.30 7.46
C ALA A 116 -9.25 -8.60 7.84
N PHE A 117 -9.49 -9.16 9.02
CA PHE A 117 -8.88 -10.42 9.47
C PHE A 117 -9.97 -11.46 9.74
N VAL A 118 -10.05 -12.47 8.88
CA VAL A 118 -10.98 -13.58 9.06
C VAL A 118 -10.26 -14.72 9.79
N PRO A 119 -10.80 -15.25 10.90
CA PRO A 119 -10.20 -16.40 11.59
C PRO A 119 -9.96 -17.58 10.66
N SER A 120 -8.79 -18.21 10.76
CA SER A 120 -8.37 -19.41 10.05
C SER A 120 -8.02 -20.52 11.05
N GLN A 121 -7.43 -21.61 10.56
CA GLN A 121 -7.08 -22.75 11.40
C GLN A 121 -5.91 -22.40 12.36
N GLN A 122 -5.84 -23.10 13.49
CA GLN A 122 -4.72 -23.05 14.45
C GLN A 122 -4.43 -21.64 14.99
N GLY A 123 -5.44 -20.79 15.19
CA GLY A 123 -5.27 -19.43 15.74
C GLY A 123 -4.65 -18.43 14.76
N LYS A 124 -4.62 -18.76 13.47
CA LYS A 124 -4.20 -17.86 12.40
C LYS A 124 -5.38 -17.09 11.83
N TYR A 125 -5.10 -16.16 10.93
CA TYR A 125 -6.05 -15.32 10.22
C TYR A 125 -5.74 -15.27 8.74
N LEU A 126 -6.77 -15.15 7.93
CA LEU A 126 -6.68 -14.66 6.56
C LEU A 126 -6.83 -13.15 6.58
N ALA A 127 -5.83 -12.42 6.10
CA ALA A 127 -5.79 -10.96 6.15
C ALA A 127 -6.01 -10.35 4.76
N ASP A 128 -6.77 -9.25 4.71
CA ASP A 128 -7.05 -8.49 3.50
C ASP A 128 -6.21 -7.20 3.46
N LEU A 129 -5.09 -7.22 2.71
CA LEU A 129 -4.24 -6.05 2.51
C LEU A 129 -4.99 -4.89 1.83
N TYR A 130 -5.94 -5.19 0.94
CA TYR A 130 -6.72 -4.18 0.26
C TYR A 130 -7.68 -3.47 1.20
N ALA A 131 -8.38 -4.24 2.05
CA ALA A 131 -9.28 -3.68 3.06
C ALA A 131 -8.50 -2.83 4.07
N LEU A 132 -7.35 -3.31 4.55
CA LEU A 132 -6.46 -2.57 5.47
C LEU A 132 -5.97 -1.26 4.86
N ALA A 133 -5.52 -1.29 3.59
CA ALA A 133 -5.07 -0.08 2.90
C ALA A 133 -6.22 0.91 2.69
N ARG A 134 -7.41 0.44 2.32
CA ARG A 134 -8.62 1.29 2.19
C ARG A 134 -9.02 1.92 3.52
N ALA A 135 -8.98 1.16 4.61
CA ALA A 135 -9.29 1.68 5.94
C ALA A 135 -8.35 2.82 6.34
N GLU A 136 -7.03 2.64 6.13
CA GLU A 136 -6.04 3.67 6.43
C GLU A 136 -6.20 4.91 5.54
N LEU A 137 -6.35 4.74 4.23
CA LEU A 137 -6.53 5.84 3.29
C LEU A 137 -7.81 6.63 3.56
N THR A 138 -8.91 5.94 3.84
CA THR A 138 -10.19 6.57 4.19
C THR A 138 -10.08 7.37 5.50
N ALA A 139 -9.40 6.82 6.51
CA ALA A 139 -9.12 7.54 7.76
C ALA A 139 -8.27 8.80 7.55
N CYS A 140 -7.45 8.83 6.49
CA CYS A 140 -6.68 10.01 6.05
C CYS A 140 -7.49 10.98 5.15
N GLY A 141 -8.78 10.72 4.90
CA GLY A 141 -9.65 11.59 4.10
C GLY A 141 -9.59 11.35 2.59
N VAL A 142 -8.92 10.27 2.13
CA VAL A 142 -8.92 9.90 0.71
C VAL A 142 -10.23 9.22 0.34
N SER A 143 -10.96 9.76 -0.62
CA SER A 143 -12.22 9.20 -1.14
C SER A 143 -12.07 8.49 -2.50
N ALA A 144 -11.07 8.86 -3.29
CA ALA A 144 -10.84 8.33 -4.64
C ALA A 144 -9.83 7.17 -4.59
N ILE A 145 -10.29 5.96 -4.24
CA ILE A 145 -9.46 4.75 -4.11
C ILE A 145 -9.92 3.70 -5.12
N TYR A 146 -9.05 3.35 -6.05
CA TYR A 146 -9.30 2.43 -7.16
C TYR A 146 -8.43 1.17 -7.06
N GLY A 147 -8.72 0.15 -7.90
CA GLY A 147 -7.96 -1.11 -7.95
C GLY A 147 -8.30 -2.06 -6.81
N GLY A 148 -7.40 -3.03 -6.52
CA GLY A 148 -7.57 -3.97 -5.41
C GLY A 148 -8.42 -5.20 -5.72
N GLY A 149 -8.39 -5.71 -6.96
CA GLY A 149 -9.20 -6.85 -7.39
C GLY A 149 -8.38 -8.07 -7.87
N TYR A 150 -7.08 -8.11 -7.59
CA TYR A 150 -6.21 -9.21 -8.04
C TYR A 150 -5.64 -10.01 -6.86
N CYS A 151 -5.31 -11.28 -7.12
CA CYS A 151 -4.53 -12.09 -6.19
C CYS A 151 -3.29 -12.64 -6.90
N THR A 152 -2.11 -12.20 -6.48
CA THR A 152 -0.83 -12.63 -7.07
C THR A 152 -0.53 -14.09 -6.80
N PHE A 153 -1.05 -14.65 -5.71
CA PHE A 153 -0.87 -16.05 -5.36
C PHE A 153 -1.67 -16.99 -6.26
N THR A 154 -2.94 -16.70 -6.50
CA THR A 154 -3.84 -17.57 -7.28
C THR A 154 -3.67 -17.38 -8.78
N ASP A 155 -3.33 -16.18 -9.25
CA ASP A 155 -3.14 -15.89 -10.67
C ASP A 155 -1.67 -16.02 -11.08
N SER A 156 -1.24 -17.26 -11.24
CA SER A 156 0.14 -17.59 -11.61
C SER A 156 0.51 -17.24 -13.06
N THR A 157 -0.47 -16.98 -13.91
CA THR A 157 -0.24 -16.65 -15.32
C THR A 157 0.18 -15.19 -15.53
N ARG A 158 -0.23 -14.28 -14.63
CA ARG A 158 0.01 -12.84 -14.73
C ARG A 158 1.01 -12.32 -13.71
N PHE A 159 1.14 -13.00 -12.54
CA PHE A 159 1.83 -12.43 -11.40
C PHE A 159 2.87 -13.37 -10.79
N TYR A 160 4.00 -12.81 -10.39
CA TYR A 160 4.95 -13.44 -9.48
C TYR A 160 4.41 -13.43 -8.05
N SER A 161 4.68 -14.50 -7.28
CA SER A 161 4.27 -14.60 -5.89
C SER A 161 5.38 -15.26 -5.05
N TYR A 162 5.84 -14.54 -4.04
CA TYR A 162 6.82 -15.06 -3.08
C TYR A 162 6.21 -16.13 -2.17
N ARG A 163 4.92 -16.01 -1.85
CA ARG A 163 4.18 -17.00 -1.06
C ARG A 163 4.04 -18.32 -1.82
N ARG A 164 3.89 -18.28 -3.13
CA ARG A 164 3.81 -19.47 -3.98
C ARG A 164 5.18 -20.07 -4.23
N GLU A 165 6.19 -19.24 -4.49
CA GLU A 165 7.55 -19.67 -4.83
C GLU A 165 8.56 -18.71 -4.17
N ALA A 166 9.28 -19.16 -3.14
CA ALA A 166 10.24 -18.34 -2.39
C ALA A 166 11.34 -17.74 -3.30
N LYS A 167 11.69 -18.42 -4.39
CA LYS A 167 12.61 -17.91 -5.43
C LYS A 167 11.81 -17.52 -6.67
N THR A 168 11.43 -16.27 -6.77
CA THR A 168 10.55 -15.75 -7.83
C THR A 168 11.00 -14.39 -8.34
N GLY A 169 10.45 -13.97 -9.48
CA GLY A 169 10.64 -12.63 -10.03
C GLY A 169 9.96 -11.53 -9.21
N ARG A 170 9.98 -10.32 -9.74
CA ARG A 170 9.26 -9.16 -9.18
C ARG A 170 8.48 -8.47 -10.30
N MET A 171 7.34 -7.91 -9.92
CA MET A 171 6.55 -7.01 -10.75
C MET A 171 6.93 -5.58 -10.39
N ALA A 172 6.99 -4.70 -11.38
CA ALA A 172 7.21 -3.27 -11.18
C ALA A 172 5.89 -2.50 -11.41
N SER A 173 5.54 -1.67 -10.45
CA SER A 173 4.44 -0.68 -10.56
C SER A 173 5.06 0.71 -10.62
N LEU A 174 4.69 1.50 -11.62
CA LEU A 174 5.28 2.81 -11.88
C LEU A 174 4.21 3.87 -12.06
N VAL A 175 4.54 5.09 -11.59
CA VAL A 175 3.77 6.31 -11.86
C VAL A 175 4.74 7.47 -12.09
N TRP A 176 4.42 8.33 -13.06
CA TRP A 176 5.22 9.53 -13.34
C TRP A 176 4.35 10.65 -13.94
N LEU A 177 4.84 11.87 -13.85
CA LEU A 177 4.26 13.03 -14.53
C LEU A 177 4.83 13.11 -15.95
N LYS A 178 3.96 13.29 -16.94
CA LYS A 178 4.40 13.52 -18.33
C LYS A 178 5.02 14.91 -18.46
N ASN A 179 6.04 15.03 -19.29
CA ASN A 179 6.46 16.34 -19.76
C ASN A 179 5.33 16.96 -20.57
N ASN A 180 4.90 18.17 -20.26
CA ASN A 180 4.04 18.95 -21.13
C ASN A 180 4.86 19.27 -22.39
N GLN A 181 4.48 18.71 -23.53
CA GLN A 181 4.99 19.12 -24.85
C GLN A 181 4.35 20.43 -25.23
#